data_2575eca110bd35f77f544e95d3c00490
#
_entry.id   2575eca110bd35f77f544e95d3c00490
#
_cell.length_a   1.000
_cell.length_b   1.000
_cell.length_c   1.000
_cell.angle_alpha   90.00
_cell.angle_beta   90.00
_cell.angle_gamma   90.00
#
_symmetry.space_group_name_H-M   'P 1'
#
loop_
_entity.id
_entity.type
_entity.pdbx_description
1 polymer ?
#
loop_
_entity_poly.entity_id
_entity_poly.type
_entity_poly.pdbx_seq_one_letter_code
_entity_poly.pdbx_strand_id
1 'polypeptide(L)'
;MPFRAKQTDGREDGFTLVELLVVMAIIGVLMAIAVPSYIGFTARSADGTAKANLRATLPSVEAYYLDKGTYVGMTVAGLRASYDAGLAPGVAISGAPSATSYCVTDTEAGHAWSVLGPGTNSSSFKSNNSCS
;
A
#
# COMPACT_ATOMS: atom_id res chain seq x y z
N MET A 1 -73.09 1.63 23.83
CA MET A 1 -72.02 0.68 23.62
C MET A 1 -70.69 1.38 23.98
N PRO A 2 -70.02 1.04 25.10
CA PRO A 2 -68.74 1.65 25.39
C PRO A 2 -67.72 1.01 24.53
N PHE A 3 -67.03 1.79 23.71
CA PHE A 3 -65.83 1.36 23.03
C PHE A 3 -64.73 1.08 24.06
N ARG A 4 -64.40 -0.19 24.27
CA ARG A 4 -63.25 -0.60 25.06
C ARG A 4 -62.01 -0.39 24.17
N ALA A 5 -61.28 0.70 24.37
CA ALA A 5 -59.97 0.87 23.79
C ALA A 5 -59.09 -0.29 24.26
N LYS A 6 -58.68 -1.16 23.32
CA LYS A 6 -57.71 -2.20 23.54
C LYS A 6 -56.37 -1.47 23.80
N GLN A 7 -56.00 -1.35 25.06
CA GLN A 7 -54.65 -0.98 25.41
C GLN A 7 -53.73 -2.06 24.82
N THR A 8 -53.09 -1.74 23.73
CA THR A 8 -51.92 -2.47 23.30
C THR A 8 -50.88 -2.17 24.36
N ASP A 9 -50.65 -3.14 25.24
CA ASP A 9 -49.51 -3.16 26.16
C ASP A 9 -48.24 -3.24 25.30
N GLY A 10 -47.80 -2.06 24.85
CA GLY A 10 -46.51 -1.92 24.19
C GLY A 10 -45.43 -2.13 25.23
N ARG A 11 -45.04 -3.41 25.42
CA ARG A 11 -43.76 -3.70 26.04
C ARG A 11 -42.69 -3.11 25.12
N GLU A 12 -42.31 -1.89 25.40
CA GLU A 12 -41.07 -1.33 24.94
C GLU A 12 -39.97 -2.00 25.77
N ASP A 13 -39.50 -3.14 25.30
CA ASP A 13 -38.36 -3.82 25.88
C ASP A 13 -37.13 -2.96 25.54
N GLY A 14 -36.86 -1.98 26.39
CA GLY A 14 -35.66 -1.16 26.32
C GLY A 14 -34.42 -1.97 26.76
N PHE A 15 -33.26 -1.65 26.20
CA PHE A 15 -31.99 -2.19 26.64
C PHE A 15 -31.68 -1.81 28.09
N THR A 16 -31.14 -2.76 28.85
CA THR A 16 -30.65 -2.46 30.19
C THR A 16 -29.31 -1.74 30.14
N LEU A 17 -29.01 -0.93 31.15
CA LEU A 17 -27.73 -0.25 31.29
C LEU A 17 -26.57 -1.24 31.37
N VAL A 18 -26.78 -2.39 32.01
CA VAL A 18 -25.77 -3.46 32.14
C VAL A 18 -25.47 -4.12 30.80
N GLU A 19 -26.49 -4.37 29.96
CA GLU A 19 -26.29 -4.90 28.60
C GLU A 19 -25.40 -3.97 27.75
N LEU A 20 -25.65 -2.68 27.81
CA LEU A 20 -24.83 -1.70 27.10
C LEU A 20 -23.40 -1.66 27.64
N LEU A 21 -23.22 -1.70 28.97
CA LEU A 21 -21.93 -1.70 29.62
C LEU A 21 -21.09 -2.90 29.25
N VAL A 22 -21.68 -4.10 29.22
CA VAL A 22 -21.00 -5.35 28.84
C VAL A 22 -20.55 -5.29 27.37
N VAL A 23 -21.40 -4.80 26.46
CA VAL A 23 -21.05 -4.65 25.04
C VAL A 23 -19.87 -3.69 24.87
N MET A 24 -19.88 -2.54 25.54
CA MET A 24 -18.77 -1.60 25.51
C MET A 24 -17.46 -2.18 26.06
N ALA A 25 -17.55 -2.97 27.12
CA ALA A 25 -16.40 -3.66 27.69
C ALA A 25 -15.79 -4.66 26.70
N ILE A 26 -16.64 -5.46 26.03
CA ILE A 26 -16.18 -6.43 25.02
C ILE A 26 -15.54 -5.72 23.83
N ILE A 27 -16.16 -4.69 23.30
CA ILE A 27 -15.61 -3.89 22.19
C ILE A 27 -14.26 -3.29 22.58
N GLY A 28 -14.12 -2.75 23.79
CA GLY A 28 -12.86 -2.20 24.29
C GLY A 28 -11.73 -3.22 24.32
N VAL A 29 -11.99 -4.44 24.80
CA VAL A 29 -11.00 -5.52 24.82
C VAL A 29 -10.62 -5.95 23.41
N LEU A 30 -11.59 -6.09 22.50
CA LEU A 30 -11.33 -6.47 21.10
C LEU A 30 -10.52 -5.40 20.36
N MET A 31 -10.82 -4.13 20.56
CA MET A 31 -10.05 -3.02 19.97
C MET A 31 -8.62 -2.96 20.49
N ALA A 32 -8.38 -3.26 21.77
CA ALA A 32 -7.05 -3.27 22.36
C ALA A 32 -6.09 -4.26 21.67
N ILE A 33 -6.63 -5.35 21.11
CA ILE A 33 -5.86 -6.36 20.37
C ILE A 33 -5.82 -6.04 18.88
N ALA A 34 -6.94 -5.60 18.29
CA ALA A 34 -7.09 -5.42 16.86
C ALA A 34 -6.28 -4.23 16.31
N VAL A 35 -6.25 -3.11 17.02
CA VAL A 35 -5.58 -1.88 16.54
C VAL A 35 -4.07 -2.04 16.34
N PRO A 36 -3.28 -2.56 17.30
CA PRO A 36 -1.84 -2.76 17.09
C PRO A 36 -1.54 -3.74 15.94
N SER A 37 -2.34 -4.82 15.81
CA SER A 37 -2.19 -5.79 14.73
C SER A 37 -2.47 -5.18 13.37
N TYR A 38 -3.48 -4.33 13.26
CA TYR A 38 -3.84 -3.66 12.02
C TYR A 38 -2.74 -2.71 11.54
N ILE A 39 -2.15 -1.92 12.43
CA ILE A 39 -1.05 -0.99 12.09
C ILE A 39 0.16 -1.75 11.57
N GLY A 40 0.55 -2.84 12.22
CA GLY A 40 1.66 -3.68 11.76
C GLY A 40 1.38 -4.36 10.41
N PHE A 41 0.14 -4.76 10.16
CA PHE A 41 -0.26 -5.37 8.90
C PHE A 41 -0.23 -4.35 7.74
N THR A 42 -0.75 -3.14 7.93
CA THR A 42 -0.75 -2.10 6.89
C THR A 42 0.65 -1.67 6.49
N ALA A 43 1.58 -1.56 7.43
CA ALA A 43 2.98 -1.26 7.15
C ALA A 43 3.63 -2.35 6.27
N ARG A 44 3.46 -3.63 6.63
CA ARG A 44 3.98 -4.75 5.84
C ARG A 44 3.35 -4.84 4.46
N SER A 45 2.07 -4.51 4.34
CA SER A 45 1.35 -4.45 3.07
C SER A 45 1.93 -3.36 2.17
N ALA A 46 2.18 -2.17 2.69
CA ALA A 46 2.81 -1.07 1.95
C ALA A 46 4.22 -1.44 1.45
N ASP A 47 5.05 -2.05 2.30
CA ASP A 47 6.37 -2.56 1.91
C ASP A 47 6.28 -3.62 0.79
N GLY A 48 5.33 -4.53 0.91
CA GLY A 48 5.08 -5.57 -0.10
C GLY A 48 4.66 -4.97 -1.44
N THR A 49 3.77 -3.99 -1.42
CA THR A 49 3.28 -3.29 -2.61
C THR A 49 4.40 -2.51 -3.29
N ALA A 50 5.19 -1.74 -2.54
CA ALA A 50 6.31 -0.98 -3.09
C ALA A 50 7.34 -1.91 -3.79
N LYS A 51 7.70 -3.02 -3.15
CA LYS A 51 8.59 -4.01 -3.77
C LYS A 51 7.98 -4.65 -5.02
N ALA A 52 6.70 -4.95 -5.02
CA ALA A 52 6.00 -5.52 -6.18
C ALA A 52 5.99 -4.52 -7.34
N ASN A 53 5.71 -3.25 -7.08
CA ASN A 53 5.73 -2.18 -8.07
C ASN A 53 7.12 -2.01 -8.69
N LEU A 54 8.17 -2.04 -7.87
CA LEU A 54 9.55 -2.00 -8.36
C LEU A 54 9.86 -3.19 -9.28
N ARG A 55 9.48 -4.40 -8.87
CA ARG A 55 9.68 -5.60 -9.72
C ARG A 55 8.92 -5.52 -11.03
N ALA A 56 7.70 -4.97 -11.00
CA ALA A 56 6.89 -4.78 -12.21
C ALA A 56 7.49 -3.73 -13.15
N THR A 57 8.28 -2.79 -12.64
CA THR A 57 8.95 -1.75 -13.43
C THR A 57 10.19 -2.27 -14.17
N LEU A 58 10.88 -3.27 -13.63
CA LEU A 58 12.15 -3.76 -14.18
C LEU A 58 12.08 -4.20 -15.64
N PRO A 59 11.05 -4.92 -16.13
CA PRO A 59 10.94 -5.29 -17.54
C PRO A 59 10.94 -4.08 -18.49
N SER A 60 10.28 -2.97 -18.09
CA SER A 60 10.25 -1.73 -18.87
C SER A 60 11.62 -1.06 -18.94
N VAL A 61 12.37 -1.10 -17.86
CA VAL A 61 13.75 -0.60 -17.78
C VAL A 61 14.68 -1.42 -18.66
N GLU A 62 14.55 -2.74 -18.63
CA GLU A 62 15.32 -3.63 -19.50
C GLU A 62 14.97 -3.44 -20.97
N ALA A 63 13.68 -3.29 -21.32
CA ALA A 63 13.25 -2.98 -22.67
C ALA A 63 13.83 -1.66 -23.17
N TYR A 64 13.87 -0.63 -22.32
CA TYR A 64 14.55 0.64 -22.66
C TYR A 64 16.04 0.44 -22.98
N TYR A 65 16.72 -0.37 -22.16
CA TYR A 65 18.14 -0.67 -22.40
C TYR A 65 18.38 -1.45 -23.68
N LEU A 66 17.52 -2.41 -24.00
CA LEU A 66 17.61 -3.17 -25.25
C LEU A 66 17.44 -2.26 -26.49
N ASP A 67 16.59 -1.24 -26.39
CA ASP A 67 16.36 -0.29 -27.48
C ASP A 67 17.46 0.76 -27.60
N LYS A 68 17.98 1.25 -26.48
CA LYS A 68 18.90 2.41 -26.44
C LYS A 68 20.37 2.04 -26.21
N GLY A 69 20.64 0.85 -25.68
CA GLY A 69 21.98 0.43 -25.29
C GLY A 69 22.55 1.17 -24.07
N THR A 70 21.73 1.96 -23.37
CA THR A 70 22.12 2.76 -22.23
C THR A 70 20.89 3.12 -21.38
N TYR A 71 21.09 3.37 -20.09
CA TYR A 71 20.03 3.93 -19.23
C TYR A 71 20.03 5.47 -19.22
N VAL A 72 21.00 6.12 -19.81
CA VAL A 72 21.08 7.58 -19.87
C VAL A 72 19.82 8.16 -20.53
N GLY A 73 19.22 9.16 -19.90
CA GLY A 73 17.99 9.79 -20.39
C GLY A 73 16.71 9.04 -20.12
N MET A 74 16.77 7.90 -19.41
CA MET A 74 15.58 7.15 -18.99
C MET A 74 14.76 7.99 -18.01
N THR A 75 13.45 8.10 -18.27
CA THR A 75 12.49 8.78 -17.39
C THR A 75 11.26 7.90 -17.20
N VAL A 76 10.57 8.07 -16.08
CA VAL A 76 9.31 7.33 -15.82
C VAL A 76 8.25 7.68 -16.87
N ALA A 77 8.18 8.95 -17.28
CA ALA A 77 7.26 9.37 -18.33
C ALA A 77 7.55 8.68 -19.67
N GLY A 78 8.82 8.55 -20.04
CA GLY A 78 9.24 7.82 -21.24
C GLY A 78 8.94 6.34 -21.18
N LEU A 79 9.17 5.72 -20.02
CA LEU A 79 8.83 4.30 -19.79
C LEU A 79 7.31 4.06 -19.91
N ARG A 80 6.48 4.94 -19.33
CA ARG A 80 5.02 4.85 -19.46
C ARG A 80 4.53 5.05 -20.88
N ALA A 81 5.14 5.97 -21.61
CA ALA A 81 4.71 6.28 -22.97
C ALA A 81 5.06 5.18 -23.98
N SER A 82 6.18 4.49 -23.82
CA SER A 82 6.74 3.62 -24.85
C SER A 82 6.82 2.14 -24.47
N TYR A 83 6.82 1.80 -23.17
CA TYR A 83 7.07 0.43 -22.72
C TYR A 83 5.97 -0.13 -21.82
N ASP A 84 5.49 0.64 -20.83
CA ASP A 84 4.45 0.17 -19.91
C ASP A 84 3.64 1.35 -19.35
N ALA A 85 2.46 1.57 -19.90
CA ALA A 85 1.52 2.59 -19.44
C ALA A 85 0.96 2.29 -18.03
N GLY A 86 1.11 1.07 -17.53
CA GLY A 86 0.58 0.60 -16.25
C GLY A 86 1.54 0.73 -15.08
N LEU A 87 2.69 1.40 -15.23
CA LEU A 87 3.62 1.64 -14.12
C LEU A 87 2.93 2.35 -12.95
N ALA A 88 3.16 1.86 -11.73
CA ALA A 88 2.55 2.39 -10.52
C ALA A 88 2.85 3.90 -10.35
N PRO A 89 1.89 4.68 -9.80
CA PRO A 89 2.05 6.13 -9.66
C PRO A 89 3.21 6.55 -8.76
N GLY A 90 3.55 5.73 -7.76
CA GLY A 90 4.63 5.99 -6.81
C GLY A 90 6.04 5.74 -7.36
N VAL A 91 6.14 5.12 -8.54
CA VAL A 91 7.45 4.81 -9.16
C VAL A 91 8.14 6.08 -9.63
N ALA A 92 9.40 6.23 -9.25
CA ALA A 92 10.27 7.34 -9.65
C ALA A 92 11.68 6.84 -9.97
N ILE A 93 12.46 7.65 -10.66
CA ILE A 93 13.87 7.41 -10.87
C ILE A 93 14.64 8.36 -9.94
N SER A 94 15.49 7.80 -9.09
CA SER A 94 16.33 8.56 -8.15
C SER A 94 17.69 8.85 -8.79
N GLY A 95 18.04 10.12 -8.85
CA GLY A 95 19.27 10.55 -9.52
C GLY A 95 19.21 10.46 -11.04
N ALA A 96 20.34 10.65 -11.67
CA ALA A 96 20.49 10.51 -13.12
C ALA A 96 20.95 9.08 -13.47
N PRO A 97 20.21 8.33 -14.29
CA PRO A 97 20.69 7.04 -14.78
C PRO A 97 21.98 7.19 -15.58
N SER A 98 22.92 6.28 -15.36
CA SER A 98 24.19 6.24 -16.08
C SER A 98 24.11 5.33 -17.32
N ALA A 99 25.22 5.16 -18.02
CA ALA A 99 25.28 4.20 -19.11
C ALA A 99 25.06 2.75 -18.67
N THR A 100 25.41 2.44 -17.41
CA THR A 100 25.45 1.05 -16.90
C THR A 100 24.69 0.83 -15.61
N SER A 101 24.07 1.85 -15.04
CA SER A 101 23.32 1.72 -13.78
C SER A 101 22.14 2.67 -13.68
N TYR A 102 21.17 2.29 -12.88
CA TYR A 102 19.96 3.09 -12.60
C TYR A 102 19.48 2.84 -11.17
N CYS A 103 18.75 3.77 -10.63
CA CYS A 103 18.05 3.63 -9.36
C CYS A 103 16.56 3.95 -9.55
N VAL A 104 15.71 2.95 -9.32
CA VAL A 104 14.25 3.12 -9.33
C VAL A 104 13.75 3.04 -7.90
N THR A 105 12.83 3.92 -7.57
CA THR A 105 12.21 4.00 -6.25
C THR A 105 10.70 3.90 -6.37
N ASP A 106 10.05 3.43 -5.32
CA ASP A 106 8.60 3.47 -5.16
C ASP A 106 8.25 3.79 -3.72
N THR A 107 7.18 4.56 -3.53
CA THR A 107 6.70 4.97 -2.20
C THR A 107 5.21 4.69 -2.08
N GLU A 108 4.88 3.80 -1.14
CA GLU A 108 3.51 3.43 -0.83
C GLU A 108 3.19 3.73 0.64
N ALA A 109 2.15 4.52 0.88
CA ALA A 109 1.69 4.88 2.23
C ALA A 109 2.84 5.36 3.17
N GLY A 110 3.82 6.10 2.63
CA GLY A 110 4.98 6.60 3.37
C GLY A 110 6.14 5.61 3.49
N HIS A 111 6.00 4.39 2.97
CA HIS A 111 7.06 3.38 2.93
C HIS A 111 7.79 3.43 1.59
N ALA A 112 9.02 3.90 1.61
CA ALA A 112 9.84 4.02 0.42
C ALA A 112 10.77 2.80 0.25
N TRP A 113 10.86 2.30 -0.97
CA TRP A 113 11.78 1.25 -1.37
C TRP A 113 12.52 1.67 -2.64
N SER A 114 13.74 1.21 -2.77
CA SER A 114 14.57 1.45 -3.95
C SER A 114 15.24 0.17 -4.44
N VAL A 115 15.55 0.15 -5.74
CA VAL A 115 16.31 -0.92 -6.36
C VAL A 115 17.39 -0.34 -7.26
N LEU A 116 18.62 -0.77 -7.04
CA LEU A 116 19.76 -0.45 -7.90
C LEU A 116 19.91 -1.56 -8.94
N GLY A 117 19.91 -1.20 -10.21
CA GLY A 117 20.16 -2.09 -11.32
C GLY A 117 21.39 -1.72 -12.13
N PRO A 118 21.77 -2.56 -13.07
CA PRO A 118 21.22 -3.87 -13.47
C PRO A 118 21.60 -5.03 -12.54
N GLY A 119 21.06 -6.21 -12.82
CA GLY A 119 21.39 -7.42 -12.05
C GLY A 119 20.69 -7.48 -10.69
N THR A 120 19.41 -7.16 -10.67
CA THR A 120 18.62 -7.10 -9.44
C THR A 120 18.38 -8.47 -8.81
N ASN A 121 18.88 -8.61 -7.60
CA ASN A 121 18.59 -9.74 -6.71
C ASN A 121 17.91 -9.21 -5.43
N SER A 122 17.61 -10.09 -4.48
CA SER A 122 16.93 -9.67 -3.24
C SER A 122 17.71 -8.65 -2.41
N SER A 123 19.03 -8.61 -2.52
CA SER A 123 19.90 -7.64 -1.82
C SER A 123 19.96 -6.26 -2.51
N SER A 124 19.50 -6.16 -3.74
CA SER A 124 19.41 -4.88 -4.45
C SER A 124 18.24 -3.99 -4.00
N PHE A 125 17.28 -4.57 -3.28
CA PHE A 125 16.14 -3.82 -2.74
C PHE A 125 16.48 -3.25 -1.38
N LYS A 126 16.34 -1.94 -1.23
CA LYS A 126 16.60 -1.22 0.03
C LYS A 126 15.36 -0.47 0.51
N SER A 127 15.16 -0.44 1.82
CA SER A 127 14.03 0.25 2.47
C SER A 127 14.28 1.76 2.63
N ASN A 128 14.56 2.44 1.52
CA ASN A 128 14.71 3.89 1.45
C ASN A 128 14.38 4.35 0.01
N ASN A 129 14.37 5.65 -0.21
CA ASN A 129 14.12 6.23 -1.54
C ASN A 129 15.43 6.58 -2.29
N SER A 130 16.54 5.96 -1.94
CA SER A 130 17.81 6.10 -2.63
C SER A 130 18.55 4.77 -2.68
N CYS A 131 19.33 4.56 -3.73
CA CYS A 131 20.11 3.34 -3.91
C CYS A 131 21.52 3.43 -3.28
N SER A 132 21.75 4.45 -2.52
CA SER A 132 23.01 4.66 -1.79
C SER A 132 23.08 3.89 -0.47
#